data_f18ce530c62fb35a423dc84cd2c6a939
#
_entry.id   f18ce530c62fb35a423dc84cd2c6a939
#
_cell.length_a   1.000
_cell.length_b   1.000
_cell.length_c   1.000
_cell.angle_alpha   90.00
_cell.angle_beta   90.00
_cell.angle_gamma   90.00
#
_symmetry.space_group_name_H-M   'P 1'
#
loop_
_entity.id
_entity.type
_entity.pdbx_description
1 polymer ?
#
loop_
_entity_poly.entity_id
_entity_poly.type
_entity_poly.pdbx_seq_one_letter_code
_entity_poly.pdbx_strand_id
1 'polypeptide(L)'
;MGQYYSIILKTPDNKIHYNKRIVKGEGYIMAKLMEHSYKNTYLMKSVANVLSNGKCRLIWCGDYAEPKEIRMVSKHKASYKKAWGNDNSQETNDNTILTNKKFDFHHKFFVNHTKKIYVSFDDYKKDKYGWSICPISLLTAIGNGRGGGDYRGLNNDKVGSWAWDEVSVCNKRSDFPKDYKLVKIPFKEYF
;
A
#
# COMPACT_ATOMS: atom_id res chain seq x y z
N MET A 1 9.53 18.19 9.26
CA MET A 1 8.97 18.23 7.87
C MET A 1 8.11 17.00 7.66
N GLY A 2 7.08 17.08 6.82
CA GLY A 2 6.23 15.93 6.50
C GLY A 2 6.94 14.95 5.58
N GLN A 3 6.66 13.66 5.73
CA GLN A 3 7.08 12.64 4.78
C GLN A 3 5.92 12.32 3.83
N TYR A 4 6.23 12.17 2.55
CA TYR A 4 5.28 11.82 1.50
C TYR A 4 5.62 10.46 0.91
N TYR A 5 4.60 9.76 0.44
CA TYR A 5 4.71 8.41 -0.06
C TYR A 5 4.22 8.30 -1.49
N SER A 6 4.97 7.56 -2.28
CA SER A 6 4.61 7.20 -3.64
C SER A 6 4.32 5.70 -3.72
N ILE A 7 3.27 5.32 -4.43
CA ILE A 7 2.93 3.93 -4.63
C ILE A 7 3.68 3.41 -5.86
N ILE A 8 4.31 2.26 -5.71
CA ILE A 8 4.89 1.49 -6.80
C ILE A 8 4.18 0.14 -6.82
N LEU A 9 3.51 -0.16 -7.91
CA LEU A 9 2.70 -1.35 -8.08
C LEU A 9 3.15 -2.13 -9.32
N LYS A 10 3.45 -3.42 -9.17
CA LYS A 10 3.66 -4.35 -10.28
C LYS A 10 2.47 -5.27 -10.40
N THR A 11 1.76 -5.19 -11.51
CA THR A 11 0.56 -5.97 -11.82
C THR A 11 0.90 -7.39 -12.33
N PRO A 12 -0.06 -8.33 -12.38
CA PRO A 12 0.15 -9.71 -12.84
C PRO A 12 0.69 -9.81 -14.26
N ASP A 13 0.39 -8.85 -15.13
CA ASP A 13 0.90 -8.73 -16.50
C ASP A 13 2.33 -8.16 -16.58
N ASN A 14 3.03 -8.09 -15.43
CA ASN A 14 4.38 -7.57 -15.27
C ASN A 14 4.58 -6.06 -15.55
N LYS A 15 3.52 -5.31 -15.73
CA LYS A 15 3.62 -3.85 -15.85
C LYS A 15 3.89 -3.21 -14.50
N ILE A 16 4.72 -2.17 -14.48
CA ILE A 16 5.03 -1.40 -13.27
C ILE A 16 4.39 -0.02 -13.40
N HIS A 17 3.57 0.31 -12.41
CA HIS A 17 2.84 1.56 -12.32
C HIS A 17 3.39 2.42 -11.18
N TYR A 18 3.53 3.69 -11.44
CA TYR A 18 4.06 4.68 -10.50
C TYR A 18 3.04 5.75 -10.20
N ASN A 19 3.09 6.31 -9.00
CA ASN A 19 2.09 7.25 -8.52
C ASN A 19 2.29 8.69 -9.03
N LYS A 20 2.67 8.96 -10.25
CA LYS A 20 2.55 10.37 -10.66
C LYS A 20 1.08 10.81 -10.86
N ARG A 21 0.13 9.87 -11.06
CA ARG A 21 -1.31 10.19 -11.26
C ARG A 21 -2.23 8.99 -10.98
N ILE A 22 -2.08 8.34 -9.82
CA ILE A 22 -2.87 7.14 -9.51
C ILE A 22 -4.37 7.43 -9.38
N VAL A 23 -4.75 8.69 -9.14
CA VAL A 23 -6.15 9.06 -8.92
C VAL A 23 -6.55 10.20 -9.85
N LYS A 24 -7.30 9.88 -10.89
CA LYS A 24 -7.88 10.89 -11.77
C LYS A 24 -8.89 11.73 -10.99
N GLY A 25 -8.63 13.03 -10.86
CA GLY A 25 -9.58 14.01 -10.31
C GLY A 25 -9.35 14.44 -8.87
N GLU A 26 -8.43 13.86 -8.09
CA GLU A 26 -8.21 14.25 -6.70
C GLU A 26 -6.86 14.91 -6.41
N GLY A 27 -6.12 15.37 -7.39
CA GLY A 27 -4.94 16.25 -7.17
C GLY A 27 -3.79 15.69 -6.34
N TYR A 28 -3.88 14.47 -5.83
CA TYR A 28 -2.86 13.88 -4.96
C TYR A 28 -1.76 13.22 -5.78
N ILE A 29 -0.64 13.90 -5.90
CA ILE A 29 0.58 13.36 -6.50
C ILE A 29 1.33 12.50 -5.47
N MET A 30 1.16 12.79 -4.18
CA MET A 30 1.86 12.15 -3.07
C MET A 30 0.91 12.04 -1.87
N ALA A 31 1.00 10.96 -1.11
CA ALA A 31 0.14 10.70 0.03
C ALA A 31 0.94 10.59 1.32
N LYS A 32 0.50 11.23 2.38
CA LYS A 32 0.98 10.95 3.73
C LYS A 32 0.23 9.73 4.26
N LEU A 33 0.89 8.88 5.05
CA LEU A 33 0.27 7.66 5.56
C LEU A 33 -0.93 7.99 6.46
N MET A 34 -0.77 8.92 7.38
CA MET A 34 -1.78 9.31 8.36
C MET A 34 -2.93 10.17 7.83
N GLU A 35 -2.81 10.73 6.64
CA GLU A 35 -3.84 11.61 6.08
C GLU A 35 -4.63 10.93 4.96
N HIS A 36 -3.99 10.02 4.21
CA HIS A 36 -4.54 9.51 2.95
C HIS A 36 -4.68 7.99 2.89
N SER A 37 -4.22 7.26 3.91
CA SER A 37 -4.11 5.79 3.87
C SER A 37 -5.11 5.06 4.77
N TYR A 38 -6.24 5.70 5.09
CA TYR A 38 -7.33 5.06 5.81
C TYR A 38 -8.25 4.27 4.87
N LYS A 39 -8.88 3.21 5.38
CA LYS A 39 -9.79 2.35 4.60
C LYS A 39 -10.90 3.10 3.86
N ASN A 40 -11.40 4.19 4.43
CA ASN A 40 -12.46 4.99 3.83
C ASN A 40 -11.99 5.94 2.72
N THR A 41 -10.67 6.13 2.54
CA THR A 41 -10.13 7.03 1.52
C THR A 41 -10.32 6.43 0.12
N TYR A 42 -10.50 7.30 -0.85
CA TYR A 42 -10.60 6.92 -2.25
C TYR A 42 -9.36 6.18 -2.74
N LEU A 43 -8.18 6.67 -2.35
CA LEU A 43 -6.90 6.08 -2.72
C LEU A 43 -6.80 4.61 -2.29
N MET A 44 -7.13 4.31 -1.03
CA MET A 44 -7.04 2.95 -0.53
C MET A 44 -8.06 2.01 -1.15
N LYS A 45 -9.28 2.50 -1.42
CA LYS A 45 -10.31 1.74 -2.15
C LYS A 45 -9.85 1.40 -3.57
N SER A 46 -9.22 2.35 -4.24
CA SER A 46 -8.71 2.14 -5.60
C SER A 46 -7.56 1.12 -5.62
N VAL A 47 -6.61 1.23 -4.71
CA VAL A 47 -5.51 0.25 -4.58
C VAL A 47 -6.05 -1.15 -4.26
N ALA A 48 -6.99 -1.25 -3.32
CA ALA A 48 -7.61 -2.52 -2.96
C ALA A 48 -8.35 -3.17 -4.13
N ASN A 49 -9.02 -2.35 -4.96
CA ASN A 49 -9.68 -2.84 -6.18
C ASN A 49 -8.68 -3.45 -7.17
N VAL A 50 -7.53 -2.81 -7.39
CA VAL A 50 -6.48 -3.39 -8.25
C VAL A 50 -5.97 -4.71 -7.67
N LEU A 51 -5.69 -4.75 -6.37
CA LEU A 51 -5.23 -5.95 -5.69
C LEU A 51 -6.27 -7.08 -5.67
N SER A 52 -7.55 -6.79 -5.87
CA SER A 52 -8.60 -7.81 -5.97
C SER A 52 -8.65 -8.50 -7.34
N ASN A 53 -8.00 -7.94 -8.35
CA ASN A 53 -7.96 -8.50 -9.71
C ASN A 53 -6.80 -9.49 -9.93
N GLY A 54 -5.95 -9.69 -8.93
CA GLY A 54 -4.86 -10.66 -9.01
C GLY A 54 -3.70 -10.33 -8.09
N LYS A 55 -2.69 -11.19 -8.15
CA LYS A 55 -1.48 -11.05 -7.34
C LYS A 55 -0.59 -9.95 -7.89
N CYS A 56 -0.30 -8.96 -7.07
CA CYS A 56 0.55 -7.82 -7.38
C CYS A 56 1.74 -7.75 -6.42
N ARG A 57 2.78 -6.99 -6.80
CA ARG A 57 3.80 -6.53 -5.86
C ARG A 57 3.58 -5.07 -5.59
N LEU A 58 3.57 -4.71 -4.32
CA LEU A 58 3.25 -3.35 -3.88
C LEU A 58 4.29 -2.83 -2.91
N ILE A 59 4.63 -1.55 -3.07
CA ILE A 59 5.39 -0.80 -2.09
C ILE A 59 4.83 0.60 -1.97
N TRP A 60 4.71 1.07 -0.76
CA TRP A 60 4.42 2.45 -0.40
C TRP A 60 5.73 3.10 0.01
N CYS A 61 6.37 3.83 -0.89
CA CYS A 61 7.73 4.32 -0.73
C CYS A 61 7.74 5.76 -0.22
N GLY A 62 8.27 5.96 0.98
CA GLY A 62 8.50 7.30 1.53
C GLY A 62 9.69 8.02 0.87
N ASP A 63 9.61 9.35 0.76
CA ASP A 63 10.68 10.17 0.20
C ASP A 63 11.95 10.21 1.08
N TYR A 64 11.82 9.79 2.36
CA TYR A 64 12.95 9.60 3.29
C TYR A 64 13.37 8.13 3.40
N ALA A 65 12.86 7.24 2.55
CA ALA A 65 13.29 5.84 2.55
C ALA A 65 14.76 5.71 2.10
N GLU A 66 15.54 4.91 2.82
CA GLU A 66 16.95 4.72 2.50
C GLU A 66 17.16 3.73 1.33
N PRO A 67 18.26 3.87 0.59
CA PRO A 67 18.59 2.96 -0.52
C PRO A 67 18.59 1.48 -0.13
N LYS A 68 18.96 1.14 1.11
CA LYS A 68 18.96 -0.24 1.61
C LYS A 68 17.54 -0.82 1.75
N GLU A 69 16.57 0.01 2.11
CA GLU A 69 15.14 -0.37 2.20
C GLU A 69 14.55 -0.54 0.81
N ILE A 70 15.04 0.26 -0.14
CA ILE A 70 14.63 0.23 -1.53
C ILE A 70 15.34 -0.91 -2.30
N ARG A 71 16.35 -1.58 -1.73
CA ARG A 71 17.07 -2.68 -2.39
C ARG A 71 16.18 -3.82 -2.85
N MET A 72 15.05 -4.02 -2.22
CA MET A 72 14.04 -4.97 -2.71
C MET A 72 13.47 -4.55 -4.07
N VAL A 73 13.51 -3.24 -4.36
CA VAL A 73 13.13 -2.64 -5.64
C VAL A 73 14.36 -2.39 -6.53
N SER A 74 15.57 -2.70 -6.07
CA SER A 74 16.84 -2.23 -6.66
C SER A 74 17.17 -2.85 -8.02
N LYS A 75 16.62 -3.99 -8.38
CA LYS A 75 16.56 -4.39 -9.79
C LYS A 75 15.78 -3.39 -10.66
N HIS A 76 15.07 -2.46 -10.02
CA HIS A 76 14.26 -1.40 -10.62
C HIS A 76 14.70 0.00 -10.14
N LYS A 77 16.01 0.26 -10.02
CA LYS A 77 16.54 1.61 -9.67
C LYS A 77 15.95 2.72 -10.54
N ALA A 78 15.67 2.41 -11.80
CA ALA A 78 14.97 3.32 -12.70
C ALA A 78 13.56 3.65 -12.20
N SER A 79 12.92 2.73 -11.47
CA SER A 79 11.57 2.86 -10.96
C SER A 79 11.46 3.84 -9.81
N TYR A 80 12.41 3.82 -8.89
CA TYR A 80 12.46 4.77 -7.77
C TYR A 80 12.73 6.20 -8.26
N LYS A 81 13.74 6.36 -9.16
CA LYS A 81 14.02 7.66 -9.78
C LYS A 81 12.83 8.20 -10.56
N LYS A 82 12.05 7.34 -11.22
CA LYS A 82 10.82 7.73 -11.91
C LYS A 82 9.69 8.11 -10.94
N ALA A 83 9.55 7.43 -9.80
CA ALA A 83 8.54 7.78 -8.80
C ALA A 83 8.81 9.16 -8.16
N TRP A 84 10.08 9.52 -7.95
CA TRP A 84 10.50 10.73 -7.24
C TRP A 84 11.26 11.74 -8.11
N GLY A 85 11.78 11.31 -9.27
CA GLY A 85 12.54 12.18 -10.18
C GLY A 85 11.64 13.04 -11.06
N ASN A 86 12.16 14.21 -11.44
CA ASN A 86 11.58 15.10 -12.47
C ASN A 86 11.77 14.54 -13.89
N ASP A 87 11.92 13.22 -14.03
CA ASP A 87 12.13 12.62 -15.34
C ASP A 87 10.81 12.65 -16.13
N ASN A 88 10.74 13.59 -17.06
CA ASN A 88 9.62 13.76 -18.01
C ASN A 88 9.59 12.65 -19.09
N SER A 89 10.39 11.58 -18.94
CA SER A 89 10.42 10.49 -19.90
C SER A 89 9.13 9.68 -19.83
N GLN A 90 8.32 9.87 -20.85
CA GLN A 90 7.14 9.11 -21.28
C GLN A 90 6.33 8.47 -20.15
N GLU A 91 5.35 9.25 -19.70
CA GLU A 91 4.17 8.72 -19.02
C GLU A 91 3.53 7.66 -19.91
N THR A 92 3.59 6.41 -19.49
CA THR A 92 2.59 5.47 -20.00
C THR A 92 1.26 5.98 -19.50
N ASN A 93 0.41 6.43 -20.41
CA ASN A 93 -0.91 7.01 -20.18
C ASN A 93 -1.93 6.02 -19.59
N ASP A 94 -1.50 5.02 -18.83
CA ASP A 94 -2.36 4.02 -18.18
C ASP A 94 -2.87 4.55 -16.83
N ASN A 95 -3.48 5.74 -16.88
CA ASN A 95 -4.13 6.42 -15.75
C ASN A 95 -5.43 5.73 -15.28
N THR A 96 -5.79 4.58 -15.86
CA THR A 96 -7.07 3.92 -15.68
C THR A 96 -7.11 2.90 -14.54
N ILE A 97 -5.99 2.57 -13.93
CA ILE A 97 -5.93 1.46 -12.97
C ILE A 97 -6.67 1.73 -11.66
N LEU A 98 -6.81 3.00 -11.27
CA LEU A 98 -7.37 3.36 -9.97
C LEU A 98 -8.65 4.20 -10.07
N THR A 99 -9.68 3.71 -10.76
CA THR A 99 -10.93 4.49 -10.98
C THR A 99 -12.14 4.04 -10.17
N ASN A 100 -12.06 2.96 -9.41
CA ASN A 100 -13.24 2.46 -8.70
C ASN A 100 -13.38 3.04 -7.29
N LYS A 101 -14.35 3.95 -7.13
CA LYS A 101 -14.66 4.63 -5.86
C LYS A 101 -15.40 3.74 -4.84
N LYS A 102 -15.91 2.58 -5.27
CA LYS A 102 -16.78 1.73 -4.46
C LYS A 102 -16.09 0.42 -4.10
N PHE A 103 -15.15 0.45 -3.16
CA PHE A 103 -14.59 -0.77 -2.59
C PHE A 103 -15.03 -0.90 -1.13
N ASP A 104 -15.63 -2.03 -0.79
CA ASP A 104 -15.98 -2.39 0.58
C ASP A 104 -14.92 -3.35 1.12
N PHE A 105 -14.34 -3.01 2.27
CA PHE A 105 -13.33 -3.81 2.95
C PHE A 105 -13.92 -4.87 3.89
N HIS A 106 -15.24 -4.83 4.12
CA HIS A 106 -15.89 -5.72 5.07
C HIS A 106 -15.77 -7.18 4.65
N HIS A 107 -15.43 -8.06 5.59
CA HIS A 107 -15.20 -9.50 5.39
C HIS A 107 -14.16 -9.86 4.33
N LYS A 108 -13.23 -8.94 4.01
CA LYS A 108 -12.15 -9.20 3.07
C LYS A 108 -10.82 -9.44 3.77
N PHE A 109 -9.89 -9.98 3.00
CA PHE A 109 -8.56 -10.37 3.47
C PHE A 109 -7.48 -9.71 2.62
N PHE A 110 -6.43 -9.21 3.26
CA PHE A 110 -5.19 -8.84 2.60
C PHE A 110 -4.22 -10.00 2.75
N VAL A 111 -3.81 -10.59 1.64
CA VAL A 111 -3.11 -11.86 1.55
C VAL A 111 -1.69 -11.64 1.05
N ASN A 112 -0.71 -12.21 1.75
CA ASN A 112 0.68 -12.25 1.35
C ASN A 112 1.02 -13.65 0.84
N HIS A 113 1.18 -13.79 -0.46
CA HIS A 113 1.48 -15.07 -1.12
C HIS A 113 2.94 -15.49 -0.96
N THR A 114 3.85 -14.52 -0.80
CA THR A 114 5.28 -14.80 -0.57
C THR A 114 5.49 -15.49 0.78
N LYS A 115 4.80 -14.99 1.82
CA LYS A 115 4.94 -15.49 3.21
C LYS A 115 3.88 -16.50 3.61
N LYS A 116 2.89 -16.74 2.76
CA LYS A 116 1.73 -17.62 3.04
C LYS A 116 0.98 -17.22 4.32
N ILE A 117 0.74 -15.93 4.47
CA ILE A 117 0.01 -15.36 5.61
C ILE A 117 -1.03 -14.36 5.12
N TYR A 118 -2.00 -14.06 5.97
CA TYR A 118 -3.02 -13.06 5.66
C TYR A 118 -3.49 -12.34 6.91
N VAL A 119 -4.09 -11.15 6.73
CA VAL A 119 -4.80 -10.38 7.74
C VAL A 119 -6.24 -10.15 7.30
N SER A 120 -7.16 -10.06 8.28
CA SER A 120 -8.53 -9.62 8.01
C SER A 120 -8.60 -8.10 8.05
N PHE A 121 -9.30 -7.48 7.11
CA PHE A 121 -9.59 -6.05 7.19
C PHE A 121 -10.49 -5.69 8.36
N ASP A 122 -11.29 -6.65 8.86
CA ASP A 122 -12.19 -6.43 10.01
C ASP A 122 -11.42 -6.32 11.34
N ASP A 123 -10.17 -6.79 11.40
CA ASP A 123 -9.31 -6.62 12.59
C ASP A 123 -8.85 -5.16 12.78
N TYR A 124 -8.89 -4.34 11.72
CA TYR A 124 -8.53 -2.92 11.73
C TYR A 124 -9.79 -2.08 11.90
N LYS A 125 -10.24 -1.95 13.16
CA LYS A 125 -11.45 -1.20 13.52
C LYS A 125 -11.21 0.30 13.44
N LYS A 126 -12.30 1.05 13.42
CA LYS A 126 -12.27 2.51 13.56
C LYS A 126 -11.82 2.89 14.97
N ASP A 127 -10.99 3.89 15.06
CA ASP A 127 -10.65 4.55 16.31
C ASP A 127 -11.78 5.45 16.83
N LYS A 128 -11.53 6.18 17.91
CA LYS A 128 -12.49 7.12 18.51
C LYS A 128 -12.87 8.30 17.59
N TYR A 129 -12.08 8.58 16.56
CA TYR A 129 -12.33 9.64 15.59
C TYR A 129 -12.96 9.11 14.29
N GLY A 130 -13.23 7.82 14.21
CA GLY A 130 -13.81 7.19 13.04
C GLY A 130 -12.81 6.79 11.94
N TRP A 131 -11.50 6.91 12.21
CA TRP A 131 -10.44 6.51 11.29
C TRP A 131 -10.14 5.01 11.42
N SER A 132 -9.86 4.38 10.30
CA SER A 132 -9.48 2.97 10.27
C SER A 132 -8.27 2.78 9.37
N ILE A 133 -7.13 2.49 9.99
CA ILE A 133 -5.88 2.22 9.26
C ILE A 133 -6.09 1.11 8.25
N CYS A 134 -5.53 1.26 7.07
CA CYS A 134 -5.57 0.23 6.06
C CYS A 134 -4.34 -0.68 6.16
N PRO A 135 -4.51 -2.00 6.32
CA PRO A 135 -3.37 -2.91 6.38
C PRO A 135 -2.54 -2.93 5.09
N ILE A 136 -3.10 -2.53 3.95
CA ILE A 136 -2.36 -2.46 2.69
C ILE A 136 -1.19 -1.47 2.82
N SER A 137 -1.46 -0.20 3.14
CA SER A 137 -0.41 0.80 3.30
C SER A 137 0.46 0.53 4.52
N LEU A 138 -0.14 0.11 5.64
CA LEU A 138 0.58 -0.22 6.86
C LEU A 138 1.69 -1.25 6.62
N LEU A 139 1.35 -2.36 5.97
CA LEU A 139 2.26 -3.49 5.81
C LEU A 139 3.23 -3.33 4.62
N THR A 140 2.99 -2.36 3.73
CA THR A 140 3.84 -2.16 2.54
C THR A 140 4.61 -0.85 2.52
N ALA A 141 4.47 0.01 3.54
CA ALA A 141 5.17 1.29 3.62
C ALA A 141 6.63 1.11 4.04
N ILE A 142 7.58 1.72 3.32
CA ILE A 142 8.99 1.81 3.69
C ILE A 142 9.38 3.27 3.96
N GLY A 143 10.35 3.48 4.84
CA GLY A 143 10.79 4.82 5.26
C GLY A 143 9.97 5.40 6.42
N ASN A 144 9.03 4.64 6.98
CA ASN A 144 8.18 5.09 8.09
C ASN A 144 8.99 5.49 9.32
N GLY A 145 8.50 6.49 10.07
CA GLY A 145 9.08 6.98 11.32
C GLY A 145 10.09 8.13 11.16
N ARG A 146 10.26 8.68 9.94
CA ARG A 146 11.24 9.73 9.63
C ARG A 146 10.62 11.09 9.38
N GLY A 147 9.32 11.17 9.23
CA GLY A 147 8.64 12.43 8.95
C GLY A 147 7.29 12.60 9.61
N GLY A 148 6.76 13.81 9.53
CA GLY A 148 5.39 14.09 9.96
C GLY A 148 4.38 13.41 9.03
N GLY A 149 3.32 12.82 9.62
CA GLY A 149 2.30 12.09 8.87
C GLY A 149 2.62 10.60 8.65
N ASP A 150 3.70 10.10 9.26
CA ASP A 150 4.03 8.68 9.32
C ASP A 150 3.18 7.94 10.37
N TYR A 151 3.07 6.63 10.22
CA TYR A 151 2.49 5.80 11.27
C TYR A 151 3.34 5.85 12.53
N ARG A 152 2.71 6.13 13.65
CA ARG A 152 3.31 6.08 14.99
C ARG A 152 2.56 5.05 15.81
N GLY A 153 3.26 4.09 16.38
CA GLY A 153 2.60 3.06 17.19
C GLY A 153 3.56 1.97 17.66
N LEU A 154 3.06 1.09 18.55
CA LEU A 154 3.86 0.06 19.23
C LEU A 154 4.45 -1.01 18.32
N ASN A 155 3.92 -1.19 17.10
CA ASN A 155 4.35 -2.24 16.17
C ASN A 155 5.02 -1.68 14.93
N ASN A 156 5.87 -0.68 15.11
CA ASN A 156 6.62 -0.08 13.99
C ASN A 156 7.48 -1.09 13.21
N ASP A 157 7.89 -2.20 13.87
CA ASP A 157 8.60 -3.32 13.23
C ASP A 157 7.74 -4.06 12.18
N LYS A 158 6.43 -3.93 12.23
CA LYS A 158 5.51 -4.52 11.25
C LYS A 158 5.21 -3.61 10.07
N VAL A 159 5.41 -2.29 10.26
CA VAL A 159 5.23 -1.34 9.14
C VAL A 159 6.21 -1.70 8.03
N GLY A 160 5.68 -1.86 6.81
CA GLY A 160 6.47 -2.21 5.64
C GLY A 160 6.96 -3.67 5.58
N SER A 161 6.59 -4.51 6.54
CA SER A 161 7.06 -5.91 6.59
C SER A 161 6.63 -6.77 5.38
N TRP A 162 5.66 -6.31 4.58
CA TRP A 162 5.20 -6.94 3.34
C TRP A 162 5.59 -6.16 2.08
N ALA A 163 6.43 -5.16 2.22
CA ALA A 163 6.86 -4.33 1.10
C ALA A 163 7.46 -5.20 -0.02
N TRP A 164 6.93 -5.03 -1.24
CA TRP A 164 7.33 -5.76 -2.45
C TRP A 164 7.11 -7.28 -2.42
N ASP A 165 6.45 -7.82 -1.42
CA ASP A 165 5.93 -9.19 -1.46
C ASP A 165 4.82 -9.30 -2.52
N GLU A 166 4.54 -10.52 -2.95
CA GLU A 166 3.39 -10.82 -3.80
C GLU A 166 2.13 -10.85 -2.94
N VAL A 167 1.23 -9.91 -3.18
CA VAL A 167 0.04 -9.67 -2.37
C VAL A 167 -1.23 -9.58 -3.21
N SER A 168 -2.37 -9.85 -2.60
CA SER A 168 -3.70 -9.65 -3.20
C SER A 168 -4.73 -9.28 -2.14
N VAL A 169 -5.89 -8.80 -2.59
CA VAL A 169 -7.09 -8.69 -1.75
C VAL A 169 -8.08 -9.75 -2.18
N CYS A 170 -8.53 -10.56 -1.23
CA CYS A 170 -9.46 -11.68 -1.45
C CYS A 170 -10.80 -11.43 -0.76
N ASN A 171 -11.89 -11.81 -1.42
CA ASN A 171 -13.24 -11.61 -0.90
C ASN A 171 -13.62 -12.67 0.14
N LYS A 172 -13.12 -13.89 -0.02
CA LYS A 172 -13.47 -15.05 0.82
C LYS A 172 -12.21 -15.80 1.24
N ARG A 173 -12.29 -16.50 2.37
CA ARG A 173 -11.21 -17.37 2.84
C ARG A 173 -10.89 -18.49 1.83
N SER A 174 -11.85 -18.92 1.04
CA SER A 174 -11.68 -19.93 0.00
C SER A 174 -10.90 -19.46 -1.24
N ASP A 175 -10.68 -18.16 -1.40
CA ASP A 175 -10.03 -17.57 -2.59
C ASP A 175 -8.50 -17.77 -2.57
N PHE A 176 -7.93 -18.30 -1.47
CA PHE A 176 -6.50 -18.59 -1.34
C PHE A 176 -6.26 -19.88 -0.54
N PRO A 177 -5.05 -20.50 -0.63
CA PRO A 177 -4.75 -21.80 -0.07
C PRO A 177 -5.05 -21.95 1.42
N LYS A 178 -5.50 -23.15 1.84
CA LYS A 178 -5.88 -23.44 3.23
C LYS A 178 -4.70 -23.45 4.21
N ASP A 179 -3.48 -23.67 3.72
CA ASP A 179 -2.25 -23.68 4.51
C ASP A 179 -1.75 -22.28 4.90
N TYR A 180 -2.37 -21.21 4.36
CA TYR A 180 -2.03 -19.85 4.76
C TYR A 180 -2.52 -19.54 6.18
N LYS A 181 -1.68 -18.87 6.95
CA LYS A 181 -1.93 -18.57 8.36
C LYS A 181 -2.49 -17.17 8.57
N LEU A 182 -3.56 -17.06 9.35
CA LEU A 182 -4.04 -15.76 9.84
C LEU A 182 -3.01 -15.17 10.80
N VAL A 183 -2.62 -13.94 10.57
CA VAL A 183 -1.79 -13.17 11.51
C VAL A 183 -2.58 -11.96 11.99
N LYS A 184 -2.52 -11.70 13.30
CA LYS A 184 -3.06 -10.48 13.90
C LYS A 184 -1.89 -9.52 14.11
N ILE A 185 -1.99 -8.36 13.49
CA ILE A 185 -1.01 -7.29 13.62
C ILE A 185 -1.72 -6.12 14.30
N PRO A 186 -1.74 -6.10 15.64
CA PRO A 186 -2.37 -4.99 16.36
C PRO A 186 -1.55 -3.74 16.09
N PHE A 187 -2.23 -2.69 15.67
CA PHE A 187 -1.66 -1.38 15.52
C PHE A 187 -2.45 -0.41 16.38
N LYS A 188 -1.78 0.16 17.37
CA LYS A 188 -2.33 1.25 18.18
C LYS A 188 -1.57 2.50 17.80
N GLU A 189 -2.30 3.45 17.29
CA GLU A 189 -1.78 4.76 17.02
C GLU A 189 -1.88 5.61 18.29
N TYR A 190 -0.80 6.27 18.65
CA TYR A 190 -0.81 7.28 19.69
C TYR A 190 -0.92 8.65 19.00
N PHE A 191 -1.99 9.33 19.31
CA PHE A 191 -2.16 10.77 19.07
C PHE A 191 -1.78 11.56 20.32
#